data_8d20340878c31f0626dd32f9b8677710
#
_entry.id   8d20340878c31f0626dd32f9b8677710
#
_cell.length_a   1.000
_cell.length_b   1.000
_cell.length_c   1.000
_cell.angle_alpha   90.00
_cell.angle_beta   90.00
_cell.angle_gamma   90.00
#
_symmetry.space_group_name_H-M   'P 1'
#
loop_
_entity.id
_entity.type
_entity.pdbx_description
1 polymer ?
#
loop_
_entity_poly.entity_id
_entity_poly.type
_entity_poly.pdbx_seq_one_letter_code
_entity_poly.pdbx_strand_id
1 'polypeptide(L)'
;MDCHALQSKARNDKNLDSNNNAQKCLESTFENTHAQYDSKRCGGALQALGQFGGGSYLSGNDRPQIAPILSNRSPKTESPQAKTPPVLVSLTSFPARLPYLHHTLYSLLTQDYKDFHIALFLSSSEVRPDELPLILKIFARLGLLSIHFVEENLRAYKKLFYALQAYPEHIIITIDDDQIYAPNTISLLLESYARFPRAIHTNWTYDAAFLAEILDIDPAQYLPIIKENAPHLALASVGVSGVLYPPSPFSQEFFNTHAIVSLAPYSDDLWFFVMSVLNDVPKVLVKNALEHPKESSIAQDESPNLWEINCEQNRNYDQLRALLEAYPQARAKILESLELA
;
A
#
# COMPACT_ATOMS: atom_id res chain seq x y z
N MET A 1 -19.33 2.90 8.08
CA MET A 1 -19.75 3.99 7.15
C MET A 1 -20.18 3.30 5.88
N ASP A 2 -21.42 3.43 5.53
CA ASP A 2 -21.99 2.94 4.29
C ASP A 2 -21.22 3.53 3.10
N CYS A 3 -21.05 2.82 1.98
CA CYS A 3 -20.52 3.37 0.74
C CYS A 3 -21.20 4.70 0.38
N HIS A 4 -22.48 4.85 0.70
CA HIS A 4 -23.23 6.09 0.62
C HIS A 4 -22.73 7.22 1.53
N ALA A 5 -22.22 6.92 2.71
CA ALA A 5 -21.68 7.93 3.63
C ALA A 5 -20.31 8.47 3.15
N LEU A 6 -19.52 7.63 2.50
CA LEU A 6 -18.29 8.05 1.80
C LEU A 6 -18.62 8.92 0.58
N GLN A 7 -19.68 8.58 -0.18
CA GLN A 7 -20.16 9.42 -1.29
C GLN A 7 -20.64 10.79 -0.85
N SER A 8 -21.40 10.89 0.25
CA SER A 8 -21.88 12.20 0.74
C SER A 8 -20.73 13.08 1.22
N LYS A 9 -19.68 12.48 1.79
CA LYS A 9 -18.50 13.19 2.25
C LYS A 9 -17.62 13.64 1.08
N ALA A 10 -17.38 12.77 0.09
CA ALA A 10 -16.64 13.09 -1.11
C ALA A 10 -17.35 14.13 -2.00
N ARG A 11 -18.70 14.15 -2.03
CA ARG A 11 -19.49 15.17 -2.77
C ARG A 11 -19.50 16.54 -2.08
N ASN A 12 -19.46 16.61 -0.75
CA ASN A 12 -19.34 17.87 -0.03
C ASN A 12 -17.95 18.50 -0.17
N ASP A 13 -16.91 17.69 -0.31
CA ASP A 13 -15.54 18.17 -0.53
C ASP A 13 -15.28 18.62 -2.00
N LYS A 14 -16.09 18.18 -2.97
CA LYS A 14 -16.00 18.62 -4.38
C LYS A 14 -16.49 20.06 -4.64
N ASN A 15 -17.15 20.71 -3.68
CA ASN A 15 -17.65 22.08 -3.80
C ASN A 15 -16.73 23.16 -3.21
N LEU A 16 -15.54 22.80 -2.78
CA LEU A 16 -14.50 23.77 -2.42
C LEU A 16 -13.47 23.78 -3.55
N ASP A 17 -13.18 24.93 -4.13
CA ASP A 17 -12.19 25.22 -5.18
C ASP A 17 -10.86 24.45 -5.00
N SER A 18 -10.90 23.13 -5.26
CA SER A 18 -9.82 22.20 -4.93
C SER A 18 -8.62 22.33 -5.86
N ASN A 19 -8.81 22.75 -7.11
CA ASN A 19 -7.71 22.86 -8.08
C ASN A 19 -6.77 24.05 -7.81
N ASN A 20 -7.27 25.16 -7.24
CA ASN A 20 -6.43 26.31 -6.93
C ASN A 20 -5.68 26.16 -5.58
N ASN A 21 -6.24 25.41 -4.63
CA ASN A 21 -5.61 25.23 -3.31
C ASN A 21 -4.55 24.11 -3.29
N ALA A 22 -4.75 23.03 -4.03
CA ALA A 22 -3.74 21.98 -4.16
C ALA A 22 -2.51 22.48 -4.91
N GLN A 23 -2.71 23.25 -5.97
CA GLN A 23 -1.60 23.83 -6.74
C GLN A 23 -0.86 24.91 -5.95
N LYS A 24 -1.56 25.77 -5.20
CA LYS A 24 -0.96 26.76 -4.29
C LYS A 24 -0.25 26.09 -3.09
N CYS A 25 -0.78 24.99 -2.58
CA CYS A 25 -0.12 24.22 -1.51
C CYS A 25 1.17 23.57 -2.03
N LEU A 26 1.17 23.02 -3.24
CA LEU A 26 2.35 22.46 -3.90
C LEU A 26 3.40 23.54 -4.19
N GLU A 27 2.99 24.70 -4.71
CA GLU A 27 3.89 25.83 -5.00
C GLU A 27 4.46 26.42 -3.71
N SER A 28 3.67 26.59 -2.65
CA SER A 28 4.15 27.09 -1.36
C SER A 28 5.03 26.06 -0.63
N THR A 29 4.81 24.77 -0.83
CA THR A 29 5.66 23.71 -0.29
C THR A 29 6.98 23.63 -1.06
N PHE A 30 6.96 23.86 -2.38
CA PHE A 30 8.17 23.94 -3.20
C PHE A 30 9.07 25.13 -2.78
N GLU A 31 8.49 26.29 -2.50
CA GLU A 31 9.26 27.47 -2.06
C GLU A 31 9.82 27.30 -0.64
N ASN A 32 9.09 26.65 0.27
CA ASN A 32 9.55 26.44 1.67
C ASN A 32 10.51 25.25 1.84
N THR A 33 10.49 24.24 0.98
CA THR A 33 11.43 23.11 1.04
C THR A 33 12.80 23.44 0.44
N HIS A 34 12.91 24.41 -0.45
CA HIS A 34 14.22 24.89 -0.93
C HIS A 34 15.08 25.54 0.17
N ALA A 35 14.49 25.97 1.28
CA ALA A 35 15.21 26.60 2.38
C ALA A 35 15.82 25.64 3.42
N GLN A 36 15.46 24.36 3.39
CA GLN A 36 15.91 23.36 4.40
C GLN A 36 16.69 22.16 3.85
N TYR A 37 16.88 22.06 2.54
CA TYR A 37 17.67 20.97 1.97
C TYR A 37 19.15 21.31 1.98
N ASP A 38 19.94 20.55 2.74
CA ASP A 38 21.40 20.67 2.79
C ASP A 38 22.00 20.56 1.38
N SER A 39 22.52 21.66 0.87
CA SER A 39 23.10 21.83 -0.45
C SER A 39 24.23 20.83 -0.78
N LYS A 40 24.79 20.14 0.22
CA LYS A 40 25.83 19.12 0.04
C LYS A 40 25.31 17.79 -0.52
N ARG A 41 24.03 17.47 -0.39
CA ARG A 41 23.44 16.24 -0.95
C ARG A 41 22.96 16.42 -2.40
N CYS A 42 22.51 17.62 -2.77
CA CYS A 42 22.06 17.89 -4.13
C CYS A 42 23.19 18.23 -5.09
N GLY A 43 24.28 18.81 -4.62
CA GLY A 43 25.44 19.18 -5.46
C GLY A 43 26.10 17.98 -6.14
N GLY A 44 26.16 16.81 -5.48
CA GLY A 44 26.71 15.58 -6.05
C GLY A 44 25.86 14.97 -7.16
N ALA A 45 24.53 15.05 -7.04
CA ALA A 45 23.61 14.47 -8.01
C ALA A 45 23.55 15.27 -9.33
N LEU A 46 23.68 16.60 -9.25
CA LEU A 46 23.68 17.46 -10.44
C LEU A 46 24.99 17.40 -11.21
N GLN A 47 26.13 17.17 -10.56
CA GLN A 47 27.42 16.95 -11.25
C GLN A 47 27.47 15.59 -11.98
N ALA A 48 26.75 14.56 -11.51
CA ALA A 48 26.66 13.28 -12.19
C ALA A 48 25.87 13.33 -13.51
N LEU A 49 24.95 14.28 -13.66
CA LEU A 49 24.14 14.45 -14.88
C LEU A 49 24.93 15.06 -16.06
N GLY A 50 26.09 15.70 -15.81
CA GLY A 50 26.92 16.35 -16.82
C GLY A 50 27.93 15.44 -17.53
N GLN A 51 28.13 14.19 -17.10
CA GLN A 51 29.22 13.33 -17.59
C GLN A 51 28.80 12.10 -18.42
N PHE A 52 27.52 11.92 -18.77
CA PHE A 52 27.08 10.75 -19.55
C PHE A 52 26.50 11.14 -20.92
N GLY A 53 27.42 11.42 -21.82
CA GLY A 53 27.21 11.31 -23.26
C GLY A 53 27.85 10.01 -23.74
N GLY A 54 27.06 9.06 -24.26
CA GLY A 54 27.49 7.94 -25.09
C GLY A 54 27.85 6.64 -24.37
N GLY A 55 26.95 5.66 -24.41
CA GLY A 55 27.23 4.26 -24.08
C GLY A 55 26.17 3.35 -24.69
N SER A 56 26.62 2.49 -25.59
CA SER A 56 25.90 1.54 -26.43
C SER A 56 25.00 0.57 -25.68
N TYR A 57 23.81 0.33 -26.22
CA TYR A 57 22.88 -0.74 -25.79
C TYR A 57 23.45 -2.10 -26.21
N LEU A 58 23.59 -3.01 -25.25
CA LEU A 58 23.89 -4.42 -25.49
C LEU A 58 22.59 -5.20 -25.71
N SER A 59 22.50 -5.86 -26.85
CA SER A 59 21.53 -6.92 -27.14
C SER A 59 22.04 -8.24 -26.58
N GLY A 60 21.26 -8.90 -25.73
CA GLY A 60 21.58 -10.24 -25.26
C GLY A 60 20.33 -10.90 -24.63
N ASN A 61 19.95 -12.05 -25.21
CA ASN A 61 18.93 -12.96 -24.69
C ASN A 61 19.40 -13.54 -23.35
N ASP A 62 18.89 -13.02 -22.22
CA ASP A 62 18.97 -13.72 -20.93
C ASP A 62 17.69 -13.47 -20.14
N ARG A 63 17.13 -14.55 -19.58
CA ARG A 63 15.96 -14.54 -18.70
C ARG A 63 16.20 -13.59 -17.54
N PRO A 64 15.23 -12.78 -17.11
CA PRO A 64 15.42 -11.89 -15.97
C PRO A 64 15.55 -12.72 -14.68
N GLN A 65 16.78 -12.90 -14.23
CA GLN A 65 17.06 -13.21 -12.84
C GLN A 65 16.86 -11.91 -12.05
N ILE A 66 15.98 -11.97 -11.04
CA ILE A 66 15.81 -10.90 -10.06
C ILE A 66 17.12 -10.82 -9.27
N ALA A 67 18.02 -9.93 -9.67
CA ALA A 67 19.24 -9.65 -8.93
C ALA A 67 19.04 -8.40 -8.07
N PRO A 68 19.25 -8.46 -6.74
CA PRO A 68 19.21 -7.30 -5.89
C PRO A 68 20.43 -6.42 -6.16
N ILE A 69 20.20 -5.14 -6.42
CA ILE A 69 21.27 -4.14 -6.43
C ILE A 69 21.67 -3.90 -4.97
N LEU A 70 22.77 -4.53 -4.56
CA LEU A 70 23.37 -4.35 -3.25
C LEU A 70 23.91 -2.92 -3.11
N SER A 71 23.36 -2.14 -2.21
CA SER A 71 23.99 -0.90 -1.77
C SER A 71 25.21 -1.24 -0.90
N ASN A 72 26.41 -0.84 -1.33
CA ASN A 72 27.64 -0.93 -0.55
C ASN A 72 27.58 0.00 0.66
N ARG A 73 27.08 -0.49 1.80
CA ARG A 73 27.37 0.08 3.11
C ARG A 73 28.18 -0.93 3.90
N SER A 74 29.39 -0.54 4.29
CA SER A 74 30.27 -1.33 5.16
C SER A 74 29.60 -1.62 6.50
N PRO A 75 29.71 -2.84 7.05
CA PRO A 75 29.08 -3.21 8.29
C PRO A 75 29.77 -2.50 9.47
N LYS A 76 29.03 -1.68 10.20
CA LYS A 76 29.40 -1.33 11.59
C LYS A 76 29.06 -2.51 12.48
N THR A 77 30.04 -3.01 13.19
CA THR A 77 29.89 -4.05 14.23
C THR A 77 29.08 -3.49 15.40
N GLU A 78 27.82 -3.87 15.51
CA GLU A 78 26.98 -3.64 16.69
C GLU A 78 26.53 -4.99 17.27
N SER A 79 26.42 -5.03 18.61
CA SER A 79 26.00 -6.17 19.42
C SER A 79 24.62 -6.73 19.01
N PRO A 80 24.26 -8.00 19.30
CA PRO A 80 23.02 -8.62 18.84
C PRO A 80 21.80 -8.15 19.65
N GLN A 81 21.34 -6.95 19.41
CA GLN A 81 19.94 -6.58 19.59
C GLN A 81 19.18 -7.13 18.39
N ALA A 82 18.02 -7.75 18.62
CA ALA A 82 17.18 -8.22 17.54
C ALA A 82 16.91 -7.04 16.60
N LYS A 83 17.55 -7.04 15.42
CA LYS A 83 17.40 -5.93 14.45
C LYS A 83 15.96 -5.92 13.98
N THR A 84 15.31 -4.78 14.10
CA THR A 84 14.02 -4.55 13.44
C THR A 84 14.15 -4.95 11.98
N PRO A 85 13.22 -5.75 11.43
CA PRO A 85 13.26 -6.11 10.01
C PRO A 85 13.31 -4.86 9.14
N PRO A 86 13.99 -4.88 7.97
CA PRO A 86 14.00 -3.75 7.05
C PRO A 86 12.59 -3.44 6.56
N VAL A 87 12.33 -2.18 6.24
CA VAL A 87 11.01 -1.68 5.85
C VAL A 87 10.96 -1.47 4.34
N LEU A 88 9.95 -2.07 3.70
CA LEU A 88 9.61 -1.88 2.30
C LEU A 88 8.25 -1.18 2.20
N VAL A 89 8.21 -0.04 1.51
CA VAL A 89 6.95 0.57 1.06
C VAL A 89 6.67 0.07 -0.35
N SER A 90 5.55 -0.62 -0.54
CA SER A 90 5.21 -1.29 -1.77
C SER A 90 3.94 -0.74 -2.40
N LEU A 91 4.00 -0.49 -3.69
CA LEU A 91 2.86 -0.02 -4.47
C LEU A 91 2.81 -0.67 -5.86
N THR A 92 1.66 -0.56 -6.49
CA THR A 92 1.45 -0.91 -7.89
C THR A 92 0.75 0.24 -8.60
N SER A 93 0.85 0.27 -9.92
CA SER A 93 0.15 1.25 -10.76
C SER A 93 -0.17 0.63 -12.13
N PHE A 94 -0.81 1.39 -12.99
CA PHE A 94 -1.15 1.02 -14.35
C PHE A 94 -1.00 2.23 -15.30
N PRO A 95 -1.01 2.05 -16.64
CA PRO A 95 -0.62 3.10 -17.60
C PRO A 95 -1.26 4.45 -17.39
N ALA A 96 -2.57 4.51 -17.12
CA ALA A 96 -3.30 5.78 -16.97
C ALA A 96 -2.88 6.59 -15.75
N ARG A 97 -2.37 5.93 -14.67
CA ARG A 97 -1.97 6.57 -13.42
C ARG A 97 -0.48 6.90 -13.33
N LEU A 98 0.37 6.24 -14.14
CA LEU A 98 1.81 6.47 -14.12
C LEU A 98 2.24 7.95 -14.26
N PRO A 99 1.58 8.79 -15.07
CA PRO A 99 1.93 10.21 -15.15
C PRO A 99 1.77 10.97 -13.83
N TYR A 100 0.87 10.54 -12.97
CA TYR A 100 0.52 11.20 -11.70
C TYR A 100 1.20 10.57 -10.47
N LEU A 101 1.76 9.37 -10.61
CA LEU A 101 2.36 8.60 -9.53
C LEU A 101 3.46 9.36 -8.77
N HIS A 102 4.13 10.29 -9.42
CA HIS A 102 5.18 11.09 -8.78
C HIS A 102 4.69 11.93 -7.59
N HIS A 103 3.41 12.28 -7.51
CA HIS A 103 2.81 12.98 -6.36
C HIS A 103 2.80 12.06 -5.12
N THR A 104 2.33 10.83 -5.29
CA THR A 104 2.38 9.81 -4.22
C THR A 104 3.81 9.56 -3.78
N LEU A 105 4.72 9.33 -4.73
CA LEU A 105 6.14 9.09 -4.41
C LEU A 105 6.77 10.27 -3.66
N TYR A 106 6.43 11.51 -4.03
CA TYR A 106 6.91 12.68 -3.31
C TYR A 106 6.44 12.69 -1.85
N SER A 107 5.16 12.37 -1.59
CA SER A 107 4.63 12.27 -0.23
C SER A 107 5.34 11.20 0.61
N LEU A 108 5.79 10.11 -0.01
CA LEU A 108 6.60 9.09 0.64
C LEU A 108 8.03 9.57 0.95
N LEU A 109 8.66 10.27 0.02
CA LEU A 109 10.00 10.81 0.23
C LEU A 109 10.03 11.89 1.34
N THR A 110 8.89 12.50 1.64
CA THR A 110 8.74 13.51 2.71
C THR A 110 8.29 12.95 4.05
N GLN A 111 8.08 11.63 4.19
CA GLN A 111 7.77 10.99 5.48
C GLN A 111 8.81 11.35 6.56
N ASP A 112 8.39 11.40 7.83
CA ASP A 112 9.28 11.63 8.98
C ASP A 112 10.22 10.45 9.24
N TYR A 113 9.75 9.21 9.11
CA TYR A 113 10.61 8.02 9.09
C TYR A 113 11.33 7.90 7.73
N LYS A 114 12.65 7.62 7.74
CA LYS A 114 13.50 7.67 6.54
C LYS A 114 14.17 6.35 6.16
N ASP A 115 14.17 5.35 7.05
CA ASP A 115 14.89 4.09 6.80
C ASP A 115 13.99 3.04 6.16
N PHE A 116 13.50 3.33 4.96
CA PHE A 116 12.71 2.42 4.15
C PHE A 116 13.12 2.47 2.68
N HIS A 117 12.74 1.45 1.95
CA HIS A 117 12.88 1.32 0.51
C HIS A 117 11.50 1.38 -0.17
N ILE A 118 11.43 1.93 -1.39
CA ILE A 118 10.18 1.96 -2.17
C ILE A 118 10.29 0.99 -3.34
N ALA A 119 9.29 0.11 -3.50
CA ALA A 119 9.18 -0.81 -4.63
C ALA A 119 7.87 -0.62 -5.38
N LEU A 120 7.96 -0.42 -6.69
CA LEU A 120 6.82 -0.32 -7.61
C LEU A 120 6.74 -1.59 -8.46
N PHE A 121 5.59 -2.29 -8.39
CA PHE A 121 5.33 -3.48 -9.18
C PHE A 121 4.40 -3.15 -10.35
N LEU A 122 4.87 -3.38 -11.58
CA LEU A 122 4.13 -3.12 -12.82
C LEU A 122 3.99 -4.40 -13.63
N SER A 123 2.85 -4.56 -14.31
CA SER A 123 2.69 -5.68 -15.24
C SER A 123 3.40 -5.41 -16.55
N SER A 124 4.26 -6.34 -16.99
CA SER A 124 4.94 -6.30 -18.29
C SER A 124 3.98 -6.41 -19.47
N SER A 125 2.75 -6.90 -19.25
CA SER A 125 1.69 -6.92 -20.25
C SER A 125 1.02 -5.57 -20.50
N GLU A 126 1.18 -4.60 -19.54
CA GLU A 126 0.56 -3.27 -19.60
C GLU A 126 1.56 -2.16 -19.87
N VAL A 127 2.80 -2.30 -19.37
CA VAL A 127 3.81 -1.24 -19.39
C VAL A 127 5.17 -1.81 -19.76
N ARG A 128 5.84 -1.22 -20.74
CA ARG A 128 7.23 -1.52 -21.07
C ARG A 128 8.19 -0.53 -20.38
N PRO A 129 9.44 -0.91 -20.12
CA PRO A 129 10.43 -0.03 -19.49
C PRO A 129 10.67 1.30 -20.23
N ASP A 130 10.56 1.29 -21.57
CA ASP A 130 10.73 2.47 -22.42
C ASP A 130 9.55 3.44 -22.33
N GLU A 131 8.34 2.97 -21.97
CA GLU A 131 7.11 3.75 -21.82
C GLU A 131 6.99 4.47 -20.48
N LEU A 132 7.85 4.15 -19.51
CA LEU A 132 7.82 4.80 -18.20
C LEU A 132 8.00 6.31 -18.30
N PRO A 133 7.23 7.12 -17.55
CA PRO A 133 7.47 8.55 -17.39
C PRO A 133 8.92 8.85 -16.98
N LEU A 134 9.48 9.92 -17.54
CA LEU A 134 10.88 10.31 -17.27
C LEU A 134 11.17 10.48 -15.77
N ILE A 135 10.22 11.02 -15.02
CA ILE A 135 10.38 11.24 -13.58
C ILE A 135 10.57 9.92 -12.81
N LEU A 136 9.88 8.85 -13.18
CA LEU A 136 10.05 7.53 -12.56
C LEU A 136 11.41 6.93 -12.90
N LYS A 137 11.88 7.11 -14.14
CA LYS A 137 13.24 6.71 -14.55
C LYS A 137 14.32 7.46 -13.77
N ILE A 138 14.10 8.74 -13.48
CA ILE A 138 14.99 9.55 -12.63
C ILE A 138 14.99 9.02 -11.20
N PHE A 139 13.83 8.79 -10.59
CA PHE A 139 13.73 8.25 -9.22
C PHE A 139 14.42 6.88 -9.09
N ALA A 140 14.24 6.00 -10.07
CA ALA A 140 14.93 4.72 -10.11
C ALA A 140 16.45 4.88 -10.22
N ARG A 141 16.95 5.76 -11.09
CA ARG A 141 18.39 6.04 -11.23
C ARG A 141 19.02 6.64 -9.98
N LEU A 142 18.27 7.42 -9.22
CA LEU A 142 18.72 8.00 -7.95
C LEU A 142 18.67 7.00 -6.78
N GLY A 143 18.16 5.77 -7.00
CA GLY A 143 17.99 4.76 -5.96
C GLY A 143 16.88 5.06 -4.98
N LEU A 144 15.95 5.94 -5.33
CA LEU A 144 14.79 6.32 -4.52
C LEU A 144 13.60 5.35 -4.71
N LEU A 145 13.60 4.60 -5.83
CA LEU A 145 12.54 3.71 -6.25
C LEU A 145 13.14 2.48 -6.95
N SER A 146 12.70 1.27 -6.58
CA SER A 146 12.92 0.07 -7.38
C SER A 146 11.67 -0.24 -8.20
N ILE A 147 11.84 -0.50 -9.50
CA ILE A 147 10.73 -0.83 -10.40
C ILE A 147 10.88 -2.29 -10.81
N HIS A 148 9.84 -3.08 -10.51
CA HIS A 148 9.76 -4.50 -10.82
C HIS A 148 8.70 -4.74 -11.89
N PHE A 149 9.08 -5.40 -12.96
CA PHE A 149 8.15 -5.85 -14.00
C PHE A 149 7.77 -7.29 -13.73
N VAL A 150 6.46 -7.55 -13.60
CA VAL A 150 5.89 -8.88 -13.32
C VAL A 150 5.07 -9.36 -14.51
N GLU A 151 5.07 -10.67 -14.74
CA GLU A 151 4.41 -11.25 -15.92
C GLU A 151 2.88 -11.25 -15.79
N GLU A 152 2.37 -11.66 -14.62
CA GLU A 152 0.95 -11.80 -14.39
C GLU A 152 0.34 -10.50 -13.86
N ASN A 153 -0.73 -10.03 -14.52
CA ASN A 153 -1.42 -8.82 -14.08
C ASN A 153 -2.49 -9.13 -13.04
N LEU A 154 -2.10 -9.11 -11.80
CA LEU A 154 -2.99 -9.29 -10.66
C LEU A 154 -3.60 -7.96 -10.16
N ARG A 155 -3.63 -6.90 -10.95
CA ARG A 155 -4.19 -5.58 -10.57
C ARG A 155 -3.60 -5.06 -9.25
N ALA A 156 -4.44 -4.63 -8.29
CA ALA A 156 -4.03 -4.09 -7.00
C ALA A 156 -3.28 -5.10 -6.12
N TYR A 157 -3.50 -6.39 -6.29
CA TYR A 157 -2.79 -7.45 -5.56
C TYR A 157 -1.28 -7.38 -5.70
N LYS A 158 -0.78 -6.88 -6.84
CA LYS A 158 0.66 -6.83 -7.16
C LYS A 158 1.47 -6.17 -6.04
N LYS A 159 0.90 -5.14 -5.37
CA LYS A 159 1.60 -4.39 -4.31
C LYS A 159 1.99 -5.23 -3.10
N LEU A 160 1.24 -6.28 -2.76
CA LEU A 160 1.58 -7.19 -1.64
C LEU A 160 2.07 -8.54 -2.12
N PHE A 161 1.41 -9.13 -3.12
CA PHE A 161 1.68 -10.47 -3.65
C PHE A 161 3.15 -10.65 -4.05
N TYR A 162 3.66 -9.76 -4.89
CA TYR A 162 5.06 -9.84 -5.35
C TYR A 162 6.06 -9.27 -4.33
N ALA A 163 5.63 -8.33 -3.50
CA ALA A 163 6.47 -7.82 -2.43
C ALA A 163 6.83 -8.90 -1.40
N LEU A 164 5.85 -9.73 -0.99
CA LEU A 164 6.09 -10.87 -0.09
C LEU A 164 7.02 -11.92 -0.70
N GLN A 165 6.93 -12.16 -2.01
CA GLN A 165 7.83 -13.09 -2.69
C GLN A 165 9.26 -12.56 -2.83
N ALA A 166 9.41 -11.28 -3.17
CA ALA A 166 10.71 -10.68 -3.40
C ALA A 166 11.43 -10.25 -2.12
N TYR A 167 10.68 -9.95 -1.06
CA TYR A 167 11.18 -9.39 0.19
C TYR A 167 10.58 -10.08 1.43
N PRO A 168 10.71 -11.42 1.58
CA PRO A 168 10.00 -12.21 2.60
C PRO A 168 10.38 -11.83 4.05
N GLU A 169 11.58 -11.27 4.26
CA GLU A 169 12.09 -10.89 5.57
C GLU A 169 11.80 -9.44 5.96
N HIS A 170 11.10 -8.68 5.09
CA HIS A 170 10.82 -7.26 5.32
C HIS A 170 9.46 -7.06 6.00
N ILE A 171 9.36 -5.99 6.78
CA ILE A 171 8.08 -5.35 7.04
C ILE A 171 7.63 -4.71 5.73
N ILE A 172 6.44 -5.06 5.25
CA ILE A 172 5.90 -4.52 4.01
C ILE A 172 4.76 -3.55 4.36
N ILE A 173 4.87 -2.32 3.89
CA ILE A 173 3.81 -1.31 3.98
C ILE A 173 3.24 -1.13 2.58
N THR A 174 1.99 -1.57 2.36
CA THR A 174 1.31 -1.33 1.09
C THR A 174 0.63 0.02 1.09
N ILE A 175 0.69 0.70 -0.05
CA ILE A 175 0.04 1.97 -0.30
C ILE A 175 -0.59 1.99 -1.70
N ASP A 176 -1.52 2.90 -1.94
CA ASP A 176 -2.11 3.13 -3.24
C ASP A 176 -1.36 4.22 -4.03
N ASP A 177 -1.48 4.20 -5.35
CA ASP A 177 -0.73 5.04 -6.28
C ASP A 177 -1.37 6.42 -6.52
N ASP A 178 -2.52 6.67 -5.92
CA ASP A 178 -3.36 7.86 -6.14
C ASP A 178 -3.61 8.67 -4.86
N GLN A 179 -2.80 8.48 -3.82
CA GLN A 179 -2.93 9.17 -2.55
C GLN A 179 -1.70 10.03 -2.23
N ILE A 180 -1.94 11.14 -1.54
CA ILE A 180 -0.89 11.95 -0.89
C ILE A 180 -0.92 11.61 0.60
N TYR A 181 0.10 10.94 1.08
CA TYR A 181 0.18 10.44 2.44
C TYR A 181 0.67 11.51 3.44
N ALA A 182 0.08 11.54 4.63
CA ALA A 182 0.52 12.41 5.72
C ALA A 182 1.99 12.09 6.11
N PRO A 183 2.77 13.09 6.55
CA PRO A 183 4.21 12.92 6.83
C PRO A 183 4.55 11.86 7.89
N ASN A 184 3.61 11.49 8.75
CA ASN A 184 3.76 10.54 9.84
C ASN A 184 3.04 9.20 9.60
N THR A 185 2.59 8.92 8.38
CA THR A 185 1.87 7.67 8.06
C THR A 185 2.74 6.44 8.36
N ILE A 186 4.00 6.44 7.94
CA ILE A 186 4.91 5.30 8.13
C ILE A 186 5.30 5.15 9.61
N SER A 187 5.66 6.23 10.29
CA SER A 187 6.07 6.18 11.69
C SER A 187 4.98 5.64 12.62
N LEU A 188 3.73 6.02 12.41
CA LEU A 188 2.61 5.53 13.20
C LEU A 188 2.33 4.03 13.00
N LEU A 189 2.42 3.55 11.76
CA LEU A 189 2.32 2.12 11.49
C LEU A 189 3.43 1.33 12.20
N LEU A 190 4.67 1.85 12.17
CA LEU A 190 5.83 1.23 12.83
C LEU A 190 5.76 1.31 14.36
N GLU A 191 5.25 2.40 14.93
CA GLU A 191 5.00 2.51 16.37
C GLU A 191 3.97 1.48 16.85
N SER A 192 2.92 1.24 16.05
CA SER A 192 1.93 0.22 16.33
C SER A 192 2.55 -1.19 16.19
N TYR A 193 3.35 -1.43 15.16
CA TYR A 193 4.07 -2.69 14.94
C TYR A 193 5.01 -3.02 16.10
N ALA A 194 5.72 -2.04 16.64
CA ALA A 194 6.61 -2.25 17.79
C ALA A 194 5.87 -2.83 19.01
N ARG A 195 4.57 -2.57 19.17
CA ARG A 195 3.73 -3.10 20.25
C ARG A 195 3.14 -4.48 19.94
N PHE A 196 2.80 -4.73 18.67
CA PHE A 196 2.13 -5.96 18.24
C PHE A 196 2.82 -6.56 16.99
N PRO A 197 4.07 -7.05 17.09
CA PRO A 197 4.91 -7.37 15.93
C PRO A 197 4.44 -8.55 15.07
N ARG A 198 3.41 -9.28 15.49
CA ARG A 198 2.79 -10.36 14.73
C ARG A 198 1.45 -9.99 14.09
N ALA A 199 1.00 -8.76 14.28
CA ALA A 199 -0.24 -8.28 13.72
C ALA A 199 -0.02 -7.53 12.40
N ILE A 200 -1.07 -7.40 11.60
CA ILE A 200 -1.20 -6.44 10.50
C ILE A 200 -1.70 -5.13 11.10
N HIS A 201 -1.16 -3.99 10.64
CA HIS A 201 -1.52 -2.67 11.15
C HIS A 201 -2.14 -1.83 10.05
N THR A 202 -3.28 -1.19 10.35
CA THR A 202 -4.04 -0.40 9.38
C THR A 202 -4.48 0.92 9.97
N ASN A 203 -4.52 1.96 9.13
CA ASN A 203 -5.09 3.26 9.50
C ASN A 203 -6.60 3.34 9.20
N TRP A 204 -7.18 2.36 8.51
CA TRP A 204 -8.59 2.32 8.17
C TRP A 204 -9.14 0.89 8.16
N THR A 205 -10.42 0.73 8.53
CA THR A 205 -11.13 -0.56 8.53
C THR A 205 -12.42 -0.46 7.75
N TYR A 206 -12.88 -1.60 7.26
CA TYR A 206 -14.25 -1.73 6.76
C TYR A 206 -15.26 -1.40 7.84
N ASP A 207 -16.44 -0.94 7.40
CA ASP A 207 -17.56 -0.62 8.28
C ASP A 207 -18.13 -1.88 8.93
N ALA A 208 -18.55 -1.74 10.20
CA ALA A 208 -19.19 -2.82 10.94
C ALA A 208 -20.47 -3.31 10.26
N ALA A 209 -21.27 -2.41 9.69
CA ALA A 209 -22.51 -2.77 9.02
C ALA A 209 -22.27 -3.65 7.79
N PHE A 210 -21.24 -3.34 6.99
CA PHE A 210 -20.86 -4.14 5.83
C PHE A 210 -20.50 -5.58 6.21
N LEU A 211 -19.65 -5.74 7.23
CA LEU A 211 -19.22 -7.07 7.66
C LEU A 211 -20.33 -7.86 8.38
N ALA A 212 -21.10 -7.17 9.22
CA ALA A 212 -22.21 -7.78 9.93
C ALA A 212 -23.28 -8.31 8.97
N GLU A 213 -23.61 -7.56 7.91
CA GLU A 213 -24.59 -8.01 6.90
C GLU A 213 -24.13 -9.30 6.21
N ILE A 214 -22.85 -9.41 5.84
CA ILE A 214 -22.31 -10.59 5.15
C ILE A 214 -22.21 -11.78 6.10
N LEU A 215 -21.91 -11.55 7.37
CA LEU A 215 -21.81 -12.57 8.40
C LEU A 215 -23.19 -13.02 8.94
N ASP A 216 -24.27 -12.30 8.60
CA ASP A 216 -25.62 -12.48 9.13
C ASP A 216 -25.68 -12.35 10.66
N ILE A 217 -25.10 -11.25 11.17
CA ILE A 217 -25.07 -10.90 12.60
C ILE A 217 -25.54 -9.47 12.83
N ASP A 218 -25.90 -9.14 14.09
CA ASP A 218 -26.19 -7.75 14.46
C ASP A 218 -24.90 -6.90 14.39
N PRO A 219 -24.90 -5.74 13.70
CA PRO A 219 -23.79 -4.80 13.72
C PRO A 219 -23.28 -4.43 15.13
N ALA A 220 -24.17 -4.42 16.13
CA ALA A 220 -23.80 -4.19 17.52
C ALA A 220 -22.83 -5.23 18.09
N GLN A 221 -22.80 -6.44 17.54
CA GLN A 221 -21.82 -7.48 17.92
C GLN A 221 -20.44 -7.21 17.33
N TYR A 222 -20.36 -6.51 16.19
CA TYR A 222 -19.10 -6.20 15.51
C TYR A 222 -18.46 -4.89 16.00
N LEU A 223 -19.26 -3.89 16.34
CA LEU A 223 -18.76 -2.56 16.74
C LEU A 223 -17.71 -2.59 17.88
N PRO A 224 -17.83 -3.46 18.92
CA PRO A 224 -16.87 -3.46 20.03
C PRO A 224 -15.44 -3.78 19.64
N ILE A 225 -15.21 -4.45 18.51
CA ILE A 225 -13.85 -4.80 18.06
C ILE A 225 -13.14 -3.68 17.29
N ILE A 226 -13.88 -2.68 16.79
CA ILE A 226 -13.30 -1.52 16.09
C ILE A 226 -12.74 -0.56 17.15
N LYS A 227 -11.59 -0.93 17.71
CA LYS A 227 -10.87 -0.17 18.74
C LYS A 227 -9.43 0.04 18.30
N GLU A 228 -8.95 1.26 18.49
CA GLU A 228 -7.55 1.57 18.28
C GLU A 228 -6.65 0.80 19.25
N ASN A 229 -5.49 0.39 18.78
CA ASN A 229 -4.47 -0.35 19.55
C ASN A 229 -4.95 -1.65 20.20
N ALA A 230 -5.95 -2.29 19.66
CA ALA A 230 -6.43 -3.60 20.11
C ALA A 230 -6.33 -4.60 18.94
N PRO A 231 -5.47 -5.62 19.01
CA PRO A 231 -5.42 -6.66 18.00
C PRO A 231 -6.72 -7.46 17.98
N HIS A 232 -7.31 -7.62 16.79
CA HIS A 232 -8.50 -8.46 16.63
C HIS A 232 -8.49 -9.20 15.28
N LEU A 233 -8.89 -10.48 15.31
CA LEU A 233 -8.86 -11.33 14.12
C LEU A 233 -9.92 -10.92 13.08
N ALA A 234 -11.09 -10.48 13.52
CA ALA A 234 -12.19 -10.09 12.65
C ALA A 234 -12.09 -8.67 12.08
N LEU A 235 -11.10 -7.83 12.48
CA LEU A 235 -10.89 -6.54 11.84
C LEU A 235 -10.53 -6.74 10.36
N ALA A 236 -11.17 -5.99 9.46
CA ALA A 236 -10.85 -5.98 8.03
C ALA A 236 -10.21 -4.64 7.65
N SER A 237 -8.97 -4.69 7.17
CA SER A 237 -8.19 -3.51 6.76
C SER A 237 -8.71 -2.95 5.44
N VAL A 238 -8.61 -1.62 5.26
CA VAL A 238 -8.81 -0.95 3.97
C VAL A 238 -7.47 -0.35 3.53
N GLY A 239 -7.03 -0.66 2.31
CA GLY A 239 -5.68 -0.40 1.80
C GLY A 239 -5.33 1.05 1.59
N VAL A 240 -6.33 1.92 1.32
CA VAL A 240 -6.13 3.30 0.87
C VAL A 240 -5.25 4.15 1.80
N SER A 241 -5.32 3.93 3.11
CA SER A 241 -4.57 4.71 4.12
C SER A 241 -3.24 4.08 4.54
N GLY A 242 -2.81 3.06 3.84
CA GLY A 242 -1.61 2.29 4.15
C GLY A 242 -1.84 1.15 5.15
N VAL A 243 -1.28 -0.01 4.82
CA VAL A 243 -1.36 -1.22 5.66
C VAL A 243 0.02 -1.83 5.82
N LEU A 244 0.43 -2.06 7.06
CA LEU A 244 1.69 -2.72 7.39
C LEU A 244 1.47 -4.21 7.63
N TYR A 245 2.27 -5.03 6.98
CA TYR A 245 2.33 -6.48 7.12
C TYR A 245 3.66 -6.89 7.77
N PRO A 246 3.64 -7.77 8.79
CA PRO A 246 4.86 -8.33 9.34
C PRO A 246 5.56 -9.26 8.31
N PRO A 247 6.82 -9.65 8.51
CA PRO A 247 7.48 -10.63 7.67
C PRO A 247 6.71 -11.96 7.60
N SER A 248 6.52 -12.48 6.39
CA SER A 248 5.92 -13.80 6.11
C SER A 248 4.59 -14.11 6.86
N PRO A 249 3.56 -13.26 6.77
CA PRO A 249 2.35 -13.40 7.58
C PRO A 249 1.39 -14.47 7.05
N PHE A 250 1.60 -15.00 5.84
CA PHE A 250 0.67 -15.85 5.12
C PHE A 250 1.26 -17.19 4.71
N SER A 251 0.40 -18.21 4.63
CA SER A 251 0.71 -19.52 4.05
C SER A 251 0.71 -19.46 2.52
N GLN A 252 1.04 -20.61 1.87
CA GLN A 252 1.09 -20.74 0.42
C GLN A 252 -0.26 -20.43 -0.26
N GLU A 253 -1.39 -20.63 0.44
CA GLU A 253 -2.73 -20.35 -0.11
C GLU A 253 -2.92 -18.87 -0.47
N PHE A 254 -2.23 -17.95 0.20
CA PHE A 254 -2.22 -16.53 -0.17
C PHE A 254 -1.83 -16.31 -1.64
N PHE A 255 -0.97 -17.16 -2.19
CA PHE A 255 -0.44 -17.07 -3.55
C PHE A 255 -1.24 -17.88 -4.57
N ASN A 256 -2.46 -18.32 -4.24
CA ASN A 256 -3.35 -19.05 -5.16
C ASN A 256 -4.01 -18.09 -6.16
N THR A 257 -3.33 -17.80 -7.29
CA THR A 257 -3.81 -16.86 -8.32
C THR A 257 -5.13 -17.30 -8.94
N HIS A 258 -5.36 -18.62 -9.06
CA HIS A 258 -6.63 -19.14 -9.57
C HIS A 258 -7.80 -18.76 -8.63
N ALA A 259 -7.63 -18.90 -7.32
CA ALA A 259 -8.64 -18.52 -6.34
C ALA A 259 -8.84 -16.99 -6.32
N ILE A 260 -7.76 -16.19 -6.38
CA ILE A 260 -7.83 -14.73 -6.48
C ILE A 260 -8.71 -14.31 -7.66
N VAL A 261 -8.41 -14.80 -8.87
CA VAL A 261 -9.13 -14.41 -10.09
C VAL A 261 -10.57 -14.88 -10.08
N SER A 262 -10.88 -16.03 -9.50
CA SER A 262 -12.23 -16.59 -9.47
C SER A 262 -13.14 -16.03 -8.38
N LEU A 263 -12.58 -15.71 -7.19
CA LEU A 263 -13.38 -15.35 -6.01
C LEU A 263 -13.38 -13.85 -5.72
N ALA A 264 -12.24 -13.18 -5.88
CA ALA A 264 -12.10 -11.76 -5.52
C ALA A 264 -11.25 -10.97 -6.54
N PRO A 265 -11.60 -10.95 -7.84
CA PRO A 265 -10.75 -10.37 -8.88
C PRO A 265 -10.54 -8.85 -8.77
N TYR A 266 -11.32 -8.15 -7.96
CA TYR A 266 -11.31 -6.69 -7.87
C TYR A 266 -11.02 -6.16 -6.46
N SER A 267 -10.99 -7.01 -5.42
CA SER A 267 -10.82 -6.57 -4.02
C SER A 267 -9.68 -7.34 -3.35
N ASP A 268 -8.48 -6.80 -3.47
CA ASP A 268 -7.28 -7.30 -2.79
C ASP A 268 -7.44 -7.24 -1.26
N ASP A 269 -8.03 -6.19 -0.71
CA ASP A 269 -8.26 -6.03 0.72
C ASP A 269 -9.08 -7.18 1.32
N LEU A 270 -10.13 -7.63 0.63
CA LEU A 270 -10.98 -8.73 1.12
C LEU A 270 -10.26 -10.08 1.05
N TRP A 271 -9.45 -10.32 0.02
CA TRP A 271 -8.58 -11.49 -0.03
C TRP A 271 -7.57 -11.48 1.11
N PHE A 272 -6.87 -10.35 1.32
CA PHE A 272 -5.88 -10.20 2.38
C PHE A 272 -6.53 -10.38 3.76
N PHE A 273 -7.76 -9.88 3.94
CA PHE A 273 -8.55 -10.12 5.15
C PHE A 273 -8.79 -11.60 5.39
N VAL A 274 -9.38 -12.33 4.43
CA VAL A 274 -9.69 -13.76 4.59
C VAL A 274 -8.42 -14.58 4.80
N MET A 275 -7.36 -14.31 4.05
CA MET A 275 -6.07 -14.98 4.23
C MET A 275 -5.44 -14.69 5.59
N SER A 276 -5.58 -13.48 6.13
CA SER A 276 -5.09 -13.17 7.48
C SER A 276 -5.85 -13.94 8.56
N VAL A 277 -7.16 -14.11 8.41
CA VAL A 277 -7.97 -14.93 9.33
C VAL A 277 -7.57 -16.39 9.27
N LEU A 278 -7.38 -16.96 8.09
CA LEU A 278 -6.94 -18.34 7.91
C LEU A 278 -5.59 -18.63 8.60
N ASN A 279 -4.70 -17.64 8.61
CA ASN A 279 -3.36 -17.75 9.20
C ASN A 279 -3.27 -17.24 10.64
N ASP A 280 -4.40 -16.96 11.31
CA ASP A 280 -4.49 -16.47 12.68
C ASP A 280 -3.69 -15.17 12.91
N VAL A 281 -3.62 -14.30 11.89
CA VAL A 281 -2.94 -13.01 11.95
C VAL A 281 -3.94 -11.92 12.30
N PRO A 282 -3.93 -11.40 13.53
CA PRO A 282 -4.84 -10.32 13.93
C PRO A 282 -4.47 -9.01 13.24
N LYS A 283 -5.43 -8.10 13.18
CA LYS A 283 -5.23 -6.73 12.70
C LYS A 283 -5.36 -5.74 13.84
N VAL A 284 -4.64 -4.62 13.75
CA VAL A 284 -4.66 -3.51 14.70
C VAL A 284 -5.05 -2.25 13.98
N LEU A 285 -6.12 -1.58 14.42
CA LEU A 285 -6.38 -0.20 14.05
C LEU A 285 -5.41 0.69 14.82
N VAL A 286 -4.62 1.47 14.10
CA VAL A 286 -3.52 2.25 14.67
C VAL A 286 -4.05 3.38 15.53
N LYS A 287 -3.35 3.73 16.61
CA LYS A 287 -3.72 4.84 17.49
C LYS A 287 -3.77 6.15 16.71
N ASN A 288 -4.81 6.93 16.96
CA ASN A 288 -5.09 8.21 16.29
C ASN A 288 -5.32 8.07 14.78
N ALA A 289 -5.61 6.87 14.27
CA ALA A 289 -5.91 6.66 12.85
C ALA A 289 -7.07 7.54 12.36
N LEU A 290 -8.10 7.73 13.18
CA LEU A 290 -9.27 8.57 12.86
C LEU A 290 -9.01 10.07 12.98
N GLU A 291 -7.99 10.48 13.73
CA GLU A 291 -7.57 11.86 13.93
C GLU A 291 -6.53 12.31 12.91
N HIS A 292 -6.00 11.38 12.14
CA HIS A 292 -5.02 11.66 11.11
C HIS A 292 -5.58 12.63 10.07
N PRO A 293 -4.76 13.58 9.60
CA PRO A 293 -5.09 14.27 8.37
C PRO A 293 -5.29 13.21 7.29
N LYS A 294 -6.50 13.20 6.71
CA LYS A 294 -6.83 12.25 5.67
C LYS A 294 -5.90 12.49 4.49
N GLU A 295 -5.42 11.41 3.92
CA GLU A 295 -4.75 11.43 2.65
C GLU A 295 -5.63 12.15 1.62
N SER A 296 -5.03 12.97 0.78
CA SER A 296 -5.73 13.64 -0.31
C SER A 296 -5.61 12.77 -1.54
N SER A 297 -6.74 12.36 -2.09
CA SER A 297 -6.75 11.68 -3.39
C SER A 297 -6.26 12.62 -4.48
N ILE A 298 -5.39 12.13 -5.33
CA ILE A 298 -4.93 12.85 -6.51
C ILE A 298 -6.08 12.83 -7.52
N ALA A 299 -6.52 14.01 -7.97
CA ALA A 299 -7.52 14.12 -9.02
C ALA A 299 -7.01 13.40 -10.28
N GLN A 300 -7.74 12.42 -10.75
CA GLN A 300 -7.41 11.62 -11.91
C GLN A 300 -8.42 11.85 -13.01
N ASP A 301 -7.94 11.63 -14.24
CA ASP A 301 -8.77 11.62 -15.42
C ASP A 301 -9.80 10.46 -15.37
N GLU A 302 -10.86 10.53 -16.17
CA GLU A 302 -12.10 9.74 -16.16
C GLU A 302 -11.96 8.20 -16.28
N SER A 303 -10.81 7.62 -15.90
CA SER A 303 -10.67 6.15 -15.90
C SER A 303 -11.44 5.55 -14.72
N PRO A 304 -12.27 4.51 -14.92
CA PRO A 304 -13.00 3.86 -13.86
C PRO A 304 -12.03 3.34 -12.80
N ASN A 305 -12.20 3.78 -11.57
CA ASN A 305 -11.39 3.31 -10.45
C ASN A 305 -12.02 2.05 -9.82
N LEU A 306 -11.20 1.26 -9.14
CA LEU A 306 -11.67 0.03 -8.49
C LEU A 306 -12.74 0.31 -7.42
N TRP A 307 -12.75 1.52 -6.84
CA TRP A 307 -13.74 1.93 -5.87
C TRP A 307 -15.15 2.01 -6.49
N GLU A 308 -15.30 2.58 -7.70
CA GLU A 308 -16.57 2.62 -8.42
C GLU A 308 -17.07 1.20 -8.71
N ILE A 309 -16.18 0.31 -9.17
CA ILE A 309 -16.53 -1.08 -9.45
C ILE A 309 -16.96 -1.80 -8.18
N ASN A 310 -16.22 -1.64 -7.08
CA ASN A 310 -16.43 -2.38 -5.86
C ASN A 310 -17.60 -1.85 -5.01
N CYS A 311 -17.76 -0.52 -4.93
CA CYS A 311 -18.79 0.11 -4.11
C CYS A 311 -20.10 0.34 -4.88
N GLU A 312 -20.06 0.92 -6.08
CA GLU A 312 -21.29 1.26 -6.83
C GLU A 312 -21.99 0.03 -7.40
N GLN A 313 -21.24 -1.03 -7.74
CA GLN A 313 -21.79 -2.29 -8.24
C GLN A 313 -21.94 -3.37 -7.16
N ASN A 314 -21.76 -3.03 -5.87
CA ASN A 314 -21.81 -3.93 -4.72
C ASN A 314 -20.90 -5.18 -4.81
N ARG A 315 -19.84 -5.13 -5.61
CA ARG A 315 -18.96 -6.28 -5.85
C ARG A 315 -18.18 -6.71 -4.61
N ASN A 316 -17.94 -5.81 -3.66
CA ASN A 316 -17.34 -6.20 -2.38
C ASN A 316 -18.19 -7.21 -1.62
N TYR A 317 -19.52 -7.06 -1.64
CA TYR A 317 -20.45 -8.02 -1.04
C TYR A 317 -20.33 -9.40 -1.69
N ASP A 318 -20.40 -9.45 -3.02
CA ASP A 318 -20.34 -10.70 -3.76
C ASP A 318 -18.99 -11.40 -3.57
N GLN A 319 -17.90 -10.66 -3.64
CA GLN A 319 -16.55 -11.21 -3.47
C GLN A 319 -16.31 -11.73 -2.05
N LEU A 320 -16.72 -11.01 -1.01
CA LEU A 320 -16.53 -11.50 0.36
C LEU A 320 -17.42 -12.71 0.64
N ARG A 321 -18.66 -12.76 0.14
CA ARG A 321 -19.52 -13.97 0.23
C ARG A 321 -18.86 -15.15 -0.45
N ALA A 322 -18.39 -15.00 -1.68
CA ALA A 322 -17.69 -16.06 -2.41
C ALA A 322 -16.45 -16.56 -1.67
N LEU A 323 -15.68 -15.65 -1.07
CA LEU A 323 -14.54 -16.01 -0.24
C LEU A 323 -14.92 -16.80 1.01
N LEU A 324 -15.94 -16.37 1.75
CA LEU A 324 -16.38 -17.06 2.97
C LEU A 324 -17.07 -18.39 2.69
N GLU A 325 -17.69 -18.56 1.51
CA GLU A 325 -18.21 -19.85 1.03
C GLU A 325 -17.09 -20.81 0.65
N ALA A 326 -16.05 -20.32 -0.05
CA ALA A 326 -14.90 -21.11 -0.44
C ALA A 326 -13.99 -21.47 0.76
N TYR A 327 -13.93 -20.59 1.76
CA TYR A 327 -13.11 -20.74 2.96
C TYR A 327 -13.98 -20.71 4.26
N PRO A 328 -14.85 -21.71 4.49
CA PRO A 328 -15.78 -21.70 5.63
C PRO A 328 -15.05 -21.66 6.98
N GLN A 329 -13.80 -22.12 7.07
CA GLN A 329 -12.97 -22.01 8.27
C GLN A 329 -12.69 -20.55 8.64
N ALA A 330 -12.54 -19.66 7.65
CA ALA A 330 -12.36 -18.24 7.91
C ALA A 330 -13.62 -17.64 8.54
N ARG A 331 -14.81 -17.97 7.99
CA ARG A 331 -16.09 -17.54 8.58
C ARG A 331 -16.24 -18.02 10.02
N ALA A 332 -15.95 -19.29 10.28
CA ALA A 332 -16.03 -19.85 11.63
C ALA A 332 -15.09 -19.13 12.63
N LYS A 333 -13.82 -18.91 12.25
CA LYS A 333 -12.84 -18.17 13.07
C LYS A 333 -13.27 -16.73 13.34
N ILE A 334 -13.86 -16.04 12.35
CA ILE A 334 -14.38 -14.68 12.54
C ILE A 334 -15.47 -14.69 13.61
N LEU A 335 -16.48 -15.54 13.46
CA LEU A 335 -17.61 -15.62 14.40
C LEU A 335 -17.16 -16.00 15.81
N GLU A 336 -16.27 -17.00 15.94
CA GLU A 336 -15.69 -17.39 17.22
C GLU A 336 -14.93 -16.22 17.89
N SER A 337 -14.18 -15.44 17.10
CA SER A 337 -13.42 -14.31 17.63
C SER A 337 -14.31 -13.15 18.09
N LEU A 338 -15.53 -13.02 17.55
CA LEU A 338 -16.52 -12.02 17.99
C LEU A 338 -17.23 -12.41 19.29
N GLU A 339 -17.41 -13.71 19.55
CA GLU A 339 -18.00 -14.20 20.81
C GLU A 339 -17.08 -14.00 22.02
N LEU A 340 -15.76 -13.88 21.78
CA LEU A 340 -14.74 -13.71 22.80
C LEU A 340 -14.40 -12.22 23.08
N ALA A 341 -14.94 -11.28 22.32
CA ALA A 341 -14.66 -9.85 22.42
C ALA A 341 -15.63 -9.11 23.32
#